data_c89c6631da25f917404e6880ffb75412
#
_entry.id   c89c6631da25f917404e6880ffb75412
#
_cell.length_a   1.000
_cell.length_b   1.000
_cell.length_c   1.000
_cell.angle_alpha   90.00
_cell.angle_beta   90.00
_cell.angle_gamma   90.00
#
_symmetry.space_group_name_H-M   'P 1'
#
loop_
_entity.id
_entity.type
_entity.pdbx_description
1 polymer ?
#
loop_
_entity_poly.entity_id
_entity_poly.type
_entity_poly.pdbx_seq_one_letter_code
_entity_poly.pdbx_strand_id
1 'polypeptide(L)'
;MPKLRDEERDKFLTEPGVLMRIACVRDNGSPLVTPIWFIFHDGAIYFTPREQSEWFACLKSDPRVCLCIDEDALPYRKLVIEDKAELVHDVGHDDVWRDLYRQIAMRYVPTNEAEAYVNNTIDQPRALYRVMLSSASVKTWRMPVPGEDQTGIWHSRYYAKGSKYGDATGV
;
A
#
# COMPACT_ATOMS: atom_id res chain seq x y z
N MET A 1 -20.55 2.68 2.91
CA MET A 1 -19.40 3.27 2.17
C MET A 1 -19.16 2.47 0.90
N PRO A 2 -19.12 3.12 -0.26
CA PRO A 2 -18.79 2.44 -1.50
C PRO A 2 -17.42 1.77 -1.40
N LYS A 3 -17.33 0.53 -1.90
CA LYS A 3 -16.07 -0.19 -2.04
C LYS A 3 -15.56 -0.04 -3.48
N LEU A 4 -14.26 -0.15 -3.67
CA LEU A 4 -13.72 -0.31 -5.02
C LEU A 4 -14.07 -1.72 -5.52
N ARG A 5 -14.54 -1.82 -6.75
CA ARG A 5 -14.61 -3.10 -7.47
C ARG A 5 -13.18 -3.55 -7.78
N ASP A 6 -12.99 -4.83 -8.05
CA ASP A 6 -11.65 -5.36 -8.32
C ASP A 6 -10.93 -4.64 -9.45
N GLU A 7 -11.62 -4.34 -10.55
CA GLU A 7 -11.07 -3.56 -11.66
C GLU A 7 -10.68 -2.12 -11.27
N GLU A 8 -11.49 -1.46 -10.43
CA GLU A 8 -11.18 -0.11 -9.93
C GLU A 8 -9.97 -0.15 -8.99
N ARG A 9 -9.90 -1.17 -8.14
CA ARG A 9 -8.76 -1.41 -7.24
C ARG A 9 -7.47 -1.61 -8.03
N ASP A 10 -7.48 -2.52 -8.99
CA ASP A 10 -6.29 -2.87 -9.75
C ASP A 10 -5.82 -1.69 -10.62
N LYS A 11 -6.76 -0.95 -11.21
CA LYS A 11 -6.46 0.29 -11.91
C LYS A 11 -5.81 1.31 -10.97
N PHE A 12 -6.38 1.55 -9.79
CA PHE A 12 -5.83 2.49 -8.81
C PHE A 12 -4.42 2.08 -8.36
N LEU A 13 -4.18 0.79 -8.14
CA LEU A 13 -2.86 0.26 -7.77
C LEU A 13 -1.79 0.45 -8.85
N THR A 14 -2.19 0.60 -10.12
CA THR A 14 -1.28 0.84 -11.25
C THR A 14 -1.07 2.30 -11.59
N GLU A 15 -1.85 3.23 -11.02
CA GLU A 15 -1.71 4.66 -11.27
C GLU A 15 -0.34 5.17 -10.78
N PRO A 16 0.35 6.04 -11.56
CA PRO A 16 1.65 6.57 -11.16
C PRO A 16 1.53 7.54 -9.99
N GLY A 17 2.59 7.67 -9.21
CA GLY A 17 2.73 8.68 -8.16
C GLY A 17 2.01 8.36 -6.85
N VAL A 18 1.12 7.36 -6.80
CA VAL A 18 0.42 6.98 -5.57
C VAL A 18 1.40 6.29 -4.61
N LEU A 19 1.61 6.87 -3.43
CA LEU A 19 2.47 6.29 -2.40
C LEU A 19 1.74 5.24 -1.57
N MET A 20 2.50 4.27 -1.10
CA MET A 20 2.06 3.33 -0.06
C MET A 20 2.68 3.72 1.27
N ARG A 21 1.89 3.65 2.34
CA ARG A 21 2.38 3.73 3.72
C ARG A 21 2.40 2.33 4.29
N ILE A 22 3.57 1.86 4.69
CA ILE A 22 3.72 0.60 5.40
C ILE A 22 3.76 0.86 6.90
N ALA A 23 2.90 0.17 7.63
CA ALA A 23 2.99 0.06 9.08
C ALA A 23 3.59 -1.30 9.44
N CYS A 24 4.60 -1.29 10.30
CA CYS A 24 5.25 -2.48 10.86
C CYS A 24 5.52 -2.29 12.36
N VAL A 25 5.98 -3.33 13.02
CA VAL A 25 6.16 -3.36 14.48
C VAL A 25 7.65 -3.46 14.79
N ARG A 26 8.14 -2.59 15.66
CA ARG A 26 9.50 -2.65 16.20
C ARG A 26 9.63 -3.77 17.23
N ASP A 27 10.84 -4.18 17.52
CA ASP A 27 11.13 -5.22 18.53
C ASP A 27 10.58 -4.89 19.92
N ASN A 28 10.47 -3.60 20.25
CA ASN A 28 9.86 -3.15 21.50
C ASN A 28 8.33 -3.09 21.47
N GLY A 29 7.70 -3.53 20.37
CA GLY A 29 6.26 -3.53 20.19
C GLY A 29 5.67 -2.19 19.73
N SER A 30 6.47 -1.11 19.58
CA SER A 30 5.94 0.16 19.11
C SER A 30 5.71 0.16 17.59
N PRO A 31 4.67 0.85 17.08
CA PRO A 31 4.41 0.91 15.66
C PRO A 31 5.42 1.85 14.96
N LEU A 32 5.78 1.48 13.72
CA LEU A 32 6.47 2.33 12.77
C LEU A 32 5.59 2.50 11.53
N VAL A 33 5.47 3.71 11.02
CA VAL A 33 4.81 4.00 9.74
C VAL A 33 5.74 4.82 8.88
N THR A 34 5.92 4.42 7.61
CA THR A 34 6.74 5.17 6.65
C THR A 34 6.13 5.12 5.24
N PRO A 35 6.18 6.22 4.47
CA PRO A 35 5.81 6.20 3.05
C PRO A 35 6.92 5.52 2.25
N ILE A 36 6.54 4.64 1.34
CA ILE A 36 7.47 3.92 0.48
C ILE A 36 6.92 3.81 -0.95
N TRP A 37 7.82 3.56 -1.89
CA TRP A 37 7.50 3.18 -3.25
C TRP A 37 7.10 1.71 -3.33
N PHE A 38 6.17 1.40 -4.22
CA PHE A 38 5.71 0.04 -4.50
C PHE A 38 5.35 -0.13 -5.96
N ILE A 39 5.17 -1.37 -6.37
CA ILE A 39 4.51 -1.73 -7.61
C ILE A 39 3.48 -2.82 -7.36
N PHE A 40 2.34 -2.73 -8.04
CA PHE A 40 1.40 -3.83 -8.15
C PHE A 40 1.71 -4.62 -9.41
N HIS A 41 2.03 -5.89 -9.26
CA HIS A 41 2.41 -6.80 -10.34
C HIS A 41 1.97 -8.21 -9.99
N ASP A 42 1.35 -8.93 -10.94
CA ASP A 42 0.90 -10.32 -10.80
C ASP A 42 0.10 -10.60 -9.51
N GLY A 43 -0.82 -9.69 -9.18
CA GLY A 43 -1.70 -9.84 -8.00
C GLY A 43 -1.02 -9.62 -6.66
N ALA A 44 0.19 -9.10 -6.64
CA ALA A 44 0.95 -8.78 -5.44
C ALA A 44 1.44 -7.33 -5.40
N ILE A 45 1.61 -6.82 -4.19
CA ILE A 45 2.28 -5.56 -3.91
C ILE A 45 3.74 -5.85 -3.60
N TYR A 46 4.67 -5.33 -4.42
CA TYR A 46 6.11 -5.46 -4.23
C TYR A 46 6.72 -4.16 -3.72
N PHE A 47 7.68 -4.28 -2.81
CA PHE A 47 8.41 -3.15 -2.22
C PHE A 47 9.81 -3.56 -1.76
N THR A 48 10.71 -2.56 -1.61
CA THR A 48 12.15 -2.83 -1.53
C THR A 48 12.79 -2.06 -0.38
N PRO A 49 12.89 -2.66 0.84
CA PRO A 49 13.64 -2.04 1.93
C PRO A 49 15.14 -2.03 1.62
N ARG A 50 15.83 -0.93 1.98
CA ARG A 50 17.28 -0.91 2.08
C ARG A 50 17.74 -1.68 3.30
N GLU A 51 18.90 -2.33 3.22
CA GLU A 51 19.47 -3.12 4.32
C GLU A 51 19.52 -2.37 5.65
N GLN A 52 19.91 -1.08 5.61
CA GLN A 52 20.08 -0.25 6.81
C GLN A 52 18.79 0.47 7.24
N SER A 53 17.66 0.21 6.60
CA SER A 53 16.41 0.85 6.98
C SER A 53 15.79 0.23 8.22
N GLU A 54 15.24 1.07 9.12
CA GLU A 54 14.58 0.61 10.34
C GLU A 54 13.41 -0.34 10.05
N TRP A 55 12.63 -0.05 9.00
CA TRP A 55 11.51 -0.88 8.64
C TRP A 55 11.91 -2.25 8.05
N PHE A 56 13.13 -2.39 7.49
CA PHE A 56 13.68 -3.70 7.13
C PHE A 56 13.99 -4.54 8.38
N ALA A 57 14.56 -3.92 9.41
CA ALA A 57 14.77 -4.59 10.69
C ALA A 57 13.43 -5.08 11.30
N CYS A 58 12.38 -4.23 11.24
CA CYS A 58 11.05 -4.62 11.66
C CYS A 58 10.53 -5.85 10.89
N LEU A 59 10.64 -5.86 9.56
CA LEU A 59 10.15 -6.97 8.72
C LEU A 59 10.87 -8.29 9.00
N LYS A 60 12.16 -8.24 9.34
CA LYS A 60 12.94 -9.43 9.72
C LYS A 60 12.50 -10.00 11.07
N SER A 61 12.15 -9.14 12.00
CA SER A 61 11.72 -9.53 13.35
C SER A 61 10.24 -9.95 13.37
N ASP A 62 9.39 -9.16 12.74
CA ASP A 62 7.93 -9.41 12.66
C ASP A 62 7.43 -9.06 11.25
N PRO A 63 7.11 -10.06 10.43
CA PRO A 63 6.68 -9.81 9.05
C PRO A 63 5.25 -9.26 8.92
N ARG A 64 4.49 -9.12 10.01
CA ARG A 64 3.14 -8.55 9.97
C ARG A 64 3.18 -7.09 9.54
N VAL A 65 2.37 -6.76 8.55
CA VAL A 65 2.28 -5.40 8.01
C VAL A 65 0.84 -4.97 7.83
N CYS A 66 0.63 -3.67 7.87
CA CYS A 66 -0.56 -3.02 7.35
C CYS A 66 -0.12 -2.00 6.29
N LEU A 67 -0.56 -2.20 5.06
CA LEU A 67 -0.28 -1.31 3.94
C LEU A 67 -1.49 -0.40 3.74
N CYS A 68 -1.26 0.92 3.72
CA CYS A 68 -2.27 1.90 3.36
C CYS A 68 -1.87 2.59 2.06
N ILE A 69 -2.73 2.49 1.05
CA ILE A 69 -2.56 3.12 -0.26
C ILE A 69 -3.77 4.01 -0.46
N ASP A 70 -3.56 5.31 -0.53
CA ASP A 70 -4.62 6.30 -0.60
C ASP A 70 -4.23 7.50 -1.47
N GLU A 71 -5.24 8.20 -1.97
CA GLU A 71 -5.10 9.46 -2.69
C GLU A 71 -5.63 10.64 -1.87
N ASP A 72 -5.11 11.83 -2.12
CA ASP A 72 -5.49 13.09 -1.47
C ASP A 72 -6.58 13.87 -2.22
N ALA A 73 -6.94 13.40 -3.43
CA ALA A 73 -7.99 13.96 -4.27
C ALA A 73 -9.29 13.15 -4.21
N LEU A 74 -10.43 13.80 -4.46
CA LEU A 74 -11.70 13.09 -4.63
C LEU A 74 -11.62 12.08 -5.80
N PRO A 75 -12.17 10.89 -5.61
CA PRO A 75 -13.09 10.44 -4.54
C PRO A 75 -12.43 9.86 -3.29
N TYR A 76 -11.16 10.15 -3.00
CA TYR A 76 -10.41 9.64 -1.84
C TYR A 76 -10.38 8.12 -1.79
N ARG A 77 -9.99 7.50 -2.90
CA ARG A 77 -9.83 6.03 -2.95
C ARG A 77 -8.76 5.60 -1.96
N LYS A 78 -9.03 4.53 -1.25
CA LYS A 78 -8.01 3.91 -0.40
C LYS A 78 -8.16 2.41 -0.31
N LEU A 79 -7.01 1.76 -0.11
CA LEU A 79 -6.87 0.38 0.27
C LEU A 79 -6.16 0.29 1.62
N VAL A 80 -6.65 -0.62 2.46
CA VAL A 80 -5.92 -1.10 3.65
C VAL A 80 -5.75 -2.60 3.48
N ILE A 81 -4.49 -3.06 3.47
CA ILE A 81 -4.11 -4.44 3.21
C ILE A 81 -3.35 -4.95 4.42
N GLU A 82 -3.86 -5.98 5.07
CA GLU A 82 -3.29 -6.57 6.29
C GLU A 82 -2.87 -8.00 6.00
N ASP A 83 -1.59 -8.32 6.13
CA ASP A 83 -1.01 -9.66 5.96
C ASP A 83 0.41 -9.71 6.54
N LYS A 84 1.11 -10.80 6.26
CA LYS A 84 2.55 -10.94 6.46
C LYS A 84 3.28 -10.63 5.15
N ALA A 85 4.30 -9.79 5.23
CA ALA A 85 5.20 -9.56 4.11
C ALA A 85 6.07 -10.80 3.87
N GLU A 86 6.10 -11.28 2.63
CA GLU A 86 6.91 -12.41 2.21
C GLU A 86 8.24 -11.91 1.63
N LEU A 87 9.36 -12.42 2.10
CA LEU A 87 10.68 -12.18 1.52
C LEU A 87 10.81 -12.97 0.21
N VAL A 88 10.98 -12.26 -0.90
CA VAL A 88 11.17 -12.86 -2.23
C VAL A 88 12.65 -13.03 -2.54
N HIS A 89 13.44 -11.97 -2.31
CA HIS A 89 14.90 -11.99 -2.42
C HIS A 89 15.52 -11.25 -1.25
N ASP A 90 16.49 -11.89 -0.62
CA ASP A 90 17.27 -11.26 0.44
C ASP A 90 18.31 -10.28 -0.12
N VAL A 91 18.88 -9.48 0.77
CA VAL A 91 19.96 -8.54 0.48
C VAL A 91 21.12 -9.25 -0.23
N GLY A 92 21.69 -8.58 -1.23
CA GLY A 92 22.79 -9.13 -2.04
C GLY A 92 22.34 -9.88 -3.30
N HIS A 93 21.06 -9.94 -3.58
CA HIS A 93 20.48 -10.54 -4.80
C HIS A 93 19.74 -9.51 -5.67
N ASP A 94 20.11 -8.24 -5.56
CA ASP A 94 19.43 -7.13 -6.25
C ASP A 94 19.54 -7.20 -7.77
N ASP A 95 20.59 -7.81 -8.31
CA ASP A 95 20.83 -8.00 -9.74
C ASP A 95 19.73 -8.84 -10.40
N VAL A 96 19.16 -9.82 -9.68
CA VAL A 96 18.14 -10.74 -10.20
C VAL A 96 16.82 -10.00 -10.51
N TRP A 97 16.48 -8.98 -9.73
CA TRP A 97 15.19 -8.27 -9.83
C TRP A 97 15.34 -6.76 -10.08
N ARG A 98 16.51 -6.31 -10.56
CA ARG A 98 16.81 -4.89 -10.79
C ARG A 98 15.86 -4.22 -11.78
N ASP A 99 15.37 -4.95 -12.76
CA ASP A 99 14.38 -4.42 -13.70
C ASP A 99 13.05 -4.11 -13.03
N LEU A 100 12.63 -4.93 -12.05
CA LEU A 100 11.45 -4.62 -11.24
C LEU A 100 11.68 -3.35 -10.40
N TYR A 101 12.89 -3.17 -9.87
CA TYR A 101 13.23 -1.95 -9.13
C TYR A 101 13.20 -0.70 -10.02
N ARG A 102 13.66 -0.78 -11.27
CA ARG A 102 13.49 0.30 -12.26
C ARG A 102 12.03 0.62 -12.50
N GLN A 103 11.20 -0.39 -12.70
CA GLN A 103 9.75 -0.21 -12.87
C GLN A 103 9.09 0.44 -11.64
N ILE A 104 9.51 0.08 -10.43
CA ILE A 104 9.06 0.76 -9.20
C ILE A 104 9.44 2.24 -9.26
N ALA A 105 10.69 2.57 -9.58
CA ALA A 105 11.14 3.97 -9.64
C ALA A 105 10.41 4.78 -10.71
N MET A 106 10.16 4.21 -11.89
CA MET A 106 9.45 4.86 -13.01
C MET A 106 7.99 5.21 -12.69
N ARG A 107 7.39 4.61 -11.66
CA ARG A 107 6.05 5.02 -11.21
C ARG A 107 6.03 6.40 -10.54
N TYR A 108 7.18 6.87 -10.04
CA TYR A 108 7.27 8.05 -9.17
C TYR A 108 8.07 9.19 -9.78
N VAL A 109 9.00 8.87 -10.66
CA VAL A 109 9.88 9.85 -11.30
C VAL A 109 10.02 9.55 -12.80
N PRO A 110 10.37 10.55 -13.63
CA PRO A 110 10.62 10.35 -15.06
C PRO A 110 11.67 9.26 -15.32
N THR A 111 11.58 8.58 -16.45
CA THR A 111 12.43 7.42 -16.78
C THR A 111 13.93 7.70 -16.64
N ASN A 112 14.40 8.84 -17.13
CA ASN A 112 15.81 9.22 -17.02
C ASN A 112 16.26 9.44 -15.56
N GLU A 113 15.39 9.97 -14.73
CA GLU A 113 15.66 10.16 -13.28
C GLU A 113 15.58 8.82 -12.54
N ALA A 114 14.67 7.92 -12.93
CA ALA A 114 14.59 6.58 -12.38
C ALA A 114 15.87 5.77 -12.65
N GLU A 115 16.37 5.81 -13.88
CA GLU A 115 17.64 5.16 -14.26
C GLU A 115 18.82 5.75 -13.47
N ALA A 116 18.92 7.08 -13.40
CA ALA A 116 19.96 7.75 -12.61
C ALA A 116 19.87 7.36 -11.13
N TYR A 117 18.66 7.32 -10.55
CA TYR A 117 18.45 6.94 -9.17
C TYR A 117 18.87 5.49 -8.88
N VAL A 118 18.50 4.56 -9.74
CA VAL A 118 18.87 3.14 -9.59
C VAL A 118 20.39 2.98 -9.69
N ASN A 119 21.02 3.61 -10.69
CA ASN A 119 22.46 3.55 -10.88
C ASN A 119 23.26 4.20 -9.74
N ASN A 120 22.81 5.35 -9.24
CA ASN A 120 23.47 6.08 -8.15
C ASN A 120 23.30 5.40 -6.78
N THR A 121 22.40 4.44 -6.67
CA THR A 121 22.16 3.68 -5.43
C THR A 121 22.41 2.18 -5.58
N ILE A 122 23.17 1.80 -6.60
CA ILE A 122 23.44 0.40 -6.94
C ILE A 122 24.27 -0.32 -5.87
N ASP A 123 25.06 0.42 -5.12
CA ASP A 123 25.86 -0.03 -4.00
C ASP A 123 25.09 -0.08 -2.66
N GLN A 124 23.79 0.28 -2.69
CA GLN A 124 22.92 0.25 -1.51
C GLN A 124 22.06 -1.01 -1.54
N PRO A 125 22.48 -2.09 -0.86
CA PRO A 125 21.79 -3.38 -0.97
C PRO A 125 20.34 -3.29 -0.48
N ARG A 126 19.46 -4.03 -1.17
CA ARG A 126 18.03 -4.07 -0.91
C ARG A 126 17.53 -5.51 -0.86
N ALA A 127 16.51 -5.72 -0.06
CA ALA A 127 15.69 -6.92 -0.17
C ALA A 127 14.44 -6.63 -1.02
N LEU A 128 13.84 -7.68 -1.57
CA LEU A 128 12.54 -7.63 -2.24
C LEU A 128 11.51 -8.36 -1.39
N TYR A 129 10.46 -7.66 -1.03
CA TYR A 129 9.30 -8.22 -0.33
C TYR A 129 8.04 -8.12 -1.18
N ARG A 130 7.07 -8.97 -0.87
CA ARG A 130 5.73 -8.88 -1.45
C ARG A 130 4.63 -9.15 -0.42
N VAL A 131 3.41 -8.70 -0.76
CA VAL A 131 2.16 -9.10 -0.12
C VAL A 131 1.19 -9.52 -1.22
N MET A 132 0.71 -10.77 -1.18
CA MET A 132 -0.25 -11.30 -2.14
C MET A 132 -1.65 -10.82 -1.80
N LEU A 133 -2.37 -10.19 -2.75
CA LEU A 133 -3.75 -9.74 -2.48
C LEU A 133 -4.73 -10.90 -2.29
N SER A 134 -4.44 -12.08 -2.83
CA SER A 134 -5.31 -13.26 -2.73
C SER A 134 -5.36 -13.87 -1.33
N SER A 135 -4.31 -13.69 -0.51
CA SER A 135 -4.25 -14.18 0.88
C SER A 135 -4.55 -13.08 1.91
N ALA A 136 -4.36 -11.82 1.52
CA ALA A 136 -4.46 -10.68 2.41
C ALA A 136 -5.90 -10.30 2.77
N SER A 137 -6.07 -9.70 3.95
CA SER A 137 -7.30 -8.96 4.28
C SER A 137 -7.26 -7.61 3.56
N VAL A 138 -8.04 -7.47 2.49
CA VAL A 138 -8.11 -6.25 1.69
C VAL A 138 -9.41 -5.50 1.95
N LYS A 139 -9.29 -4.27 2.45
CA LYS A 139 -10.42 -3.35 2.67
C LYS A 139 -10.26 -2.16 1.76
N THR A 140 -11.29 -1.86 0.98
CA THR A 140 -11.31 -0.72 0.06
C THR A 140 -12.43 0.24 0.40
N TRP A 141 -12.21 1.50 0.08
CA TRP A 141 -13.20 2.55 0.30
C TRP A 141 -12.95 3.73 -0.64
N ARG A 142 -14.03 4.42 -1.01
CA ARG A 142 -14.01 5.73 -1.67
C ARG A 142 -15.23 6.56 -1.30
N MET A 143 -15.18 7.84 -1.57
CA MET A 143 -16.39 8.67 -1.56
C MET A 143 -17.28 8.33 -2.76
N PRO A 144 -18.60 8.53 -2.63
CA PRO A 144 -19.51 8.45 -3.79
C PRO A 144 -19.11 9.44 -4.88
N VAL A 145 -19.24 9.01 -6.12
CA VAL A 145 -19.05 9.89 -7.29
C VAL A 145 -20.39 10.52 -7.73
N PRO A 146 -20.38 11.57 -8.60
CA PRO A 146 -21.60 12.16 -9.11
C PRO A 146 -22.54 11.10 -9.70
N GLY A 147 -23.81 11.13 -9.26
CA GLY A 147 -24.85 10.18 -9.67
C GLY A 147 -25.04 8.98 -8.72
N GLU A 148 -24.16 8.80 -7.76
CA GLU A 148 -24.34 7.81 -6.68
C GLU A 148 -25.04 8.43 -5.47
N ASP A 149 -25.72 7.58 -4.66
CA ASP A 149 -26.32 8.03 -3.41
C ASP A 149 -25.24 8.48 -2.42
N GLN A 150 -25.35 9.71 -1.97
CA GLN A 150 -24.43 10.34 -1.02
C GLN A 150 -24.93 10.30 0.42
N THR A 151 -26.10 9.72 0.65
CA THR A 151 -26.67 9.61 2.00
C THR A 151 -26.16 8.36 2.71
N GLY A 152 -25.91 8.45 4.02
CA GLY A 152 -25.50 7.29 4.82
C GLY A 152 -24.21 6.63 4.36
N ILE A 153 -23.23 7.40 3.87
CA ILE A 153 -21.97 6.88 3.30
C ILE A 153 -21.10 6.11 4.30
N TRP A 154 -21.25 6.40 5.57
CA TRP A 154 -20.52 5.68 6.63
C TRP A 154 -21.25 4.41 7.03
N HIS A 155 -20.52 3.43 7.54
CA HIS A 155 -21.14 2.27 8.15
C HIS A 155 -22.01 2.68 9.35
N SER A 156 -23.18 2.06 9.52
CA SER A 156 -24.16 2.38 10.58
C SER A 156 -23.55 2.51 11.98
N ARG A 157 -22.56 1.67 12.31
CA ARG A 157 -21.84 1.71 13.59
C ARG A 157 -21.13 3.02 13.92
N TYR A 158 -20.90 3.86 12.92
CA TYR A 158 -20.23 5.16 13.12
C TYR A 158 -21.19 6.31 13.38
N TYR A 159 -22.50 6.07 13.23
CA TYR A 159 -23.51 7.09 13.53
C TYR A 159 -23.96 6.99 14.97
N ALA A 160 -24.06 8.12 15.66
CA ALA A 160 -24.62 8.17 17.00
C ALA A 160 -26.12 7.83 17.00
N LYS A 161 -26.59 7.11 18.03
CA LYS A 161 -28.02 6.91 18.26
C LYS A 161 -28.72 8.26 18.38
N GLY A 162 -29.93 8.40 17.83
CA GLY A 162 -30.67 9.65 17.78
C GLY A 162 -30.23 10.61 16.69
N SER A 163 -29.22 10.27 15.90
CA SER A 163 -28.82 11.07 14.73
C SER A 163 -29.62 10.69 13.50
N LYS A 164 -29.73 11.62 12.53
CA LYS A 164 -30.48 11.44 11.27
C LYS A 164 -30.19 10.10 10.57
N TYR A 165 -28.96 9.61 10.63
CA TYR A 165 -28.53 8.37 9.97
C TYR A 165 -28.36 7.20 10.95
N GLY A 166 -28.23 7.46 12.25
CA GLY A 166 -28.11 6.43 13.29
C GLY A 166 -29.43 5.67 13.51
N ASP A 167 -30.58 6.35 13.32
CA ASP A 167 -31.91 5.76 13.49
C ASP A 167 -32.43 5.14 12.18
N ALA A 168 -31.92 5.57 11.02
CA ALA A 168 -32.38 5.08 9.72
C ALA A 168 -31.87 3.65 9.37
N THR A 169 -30.91 3.12 10.12
CA THR A 169 -30.25 1.85 9.81
C THR A 169 -30.73 0.65 10.61
N GLY A 170 -31.75 0.83 11.49
CA GLY A 170 -32.48 -0.27 12.10
C GLY A 170 -31.65 -1.31 12.89
N VAL A 171 -30.56 -0.89 13.58
CA VAL A 171 -29.74 -1.76 14.45
C VAL A 171 -29.99 -1.39 15.91
#